data_34ca7b16b45786ad46eff3c39a670820
#
_entry.id   34ca7b16b45786ad46eff3c39a670820
#
_cell.length_a   1.000
_cell.length_b   1.000
_cell.length_c   1.000
_cell.angle_alpha   90.00
_cell.angle_beta   90.00
_cell.angle_gamma   90.00
#
_symmetry.space_group_name_H-M   'P 1'
#
loop_
_entity.id
_entity.type
_entity.pdbx_description
1 polymer ?
#
loop_
_entity_poly.entity_id
_entity_poly.type
_entity_poly.pdbx_seq_one_letter_code
_entity_poly.pdbx_strand_id
1 'polypeptide(L)'
;VRIKLLNKSWTPERLDAVTFEEKNNGKTVKVTDQTQSKSMTIKGQIEYYDIDKGHIRTIVPFEVTSSFKHNFATIEGDREACSEQTLLLLKEKQLPFPNDDSLLIDAAKELNNMITKELTK
;
A
#
# COMPACT_ATOMS: atom_id res chain seq x y z
N VAL A 1 -25.90 13.42 7.09
CA VAL A 1 -24.61 12.75 7.20
C VAL A 1 -23.48 13.75 6.94
N ARG A 2 -22.53 13.78 7.81
CA ARG A 2 -21.35 14.64 7.69
C ARG A 2 -20.10 13.79 7.87
N ILE A 3 -19.08 14.05 7.04
CA ILE A 3 -17.80 13.36 7.14
C ILE A 3 -16.78 14.34 7.71
N LYS A 4 -16.12 13.94 8.79
CA LYS A 4 -15.09 14.74 9.42
C LYS A 4 -13.75 14.01 9.35
N LEU A 5 -12.76 14.63 8.69
CA LEU A 5 -11.40 14.11 8.65
C LEU A 5 -10.64 14.61 9.88
N LEU A 6 -10.08 13.67 10.66
CA LEU A 6 -9.38 13.99 11.89
C LEU A 6 -7.87 13.99 11.72
N ASN A 7 -7.34 13.07 10.90
CA ASN A 7 -5.91 12.90 10.75
C ASN A 7 -5.55 12.27 9.41
N LYS A 8 -4.41 12.68 8.87
CA LYS A 8 -3.77 12.07 7.72
C LYS A 8 -2.33 11.75 8.12
N SER A 9 -1.88 10.54 7.82
CA SER A 9 -0.50 10.15 8.08
C SER A 9 0.08 9.39 6.90
N TRP A 10 1.36 9.60 6.64
CA TRP A 10 2.09 8.94 5.57
C TRP A 10 3.26 8.17 6.16
N THR A 11 3.54 6.97 5.61
CA THR A 11 4.82 6.36 5.83
C THR A 11 5.81 6.91 4.79
N PRO A 12 7.09 7.03 5.13
CA PRO A 12 8.08 7.46 4.13
C PRO A 12 8.23 6.43 3.03
N GLU A 13 8.77 6.86 1.89
CA GLU A 13 9.17 5.94 0.84
C GLU A 13 10.25 5.02 1.39
N ARG A 14 10.06 3.72 1.21
CA ARG A 14 10.93 2.71 1.79
C ARG A 14 11.35 1.68 0.75
N LEU A 15 12.65 1.33 0.80
CA LEU A 15 13.21 0.28 -0.02
C LEU A 15 13.93 -0.70 0.90
N ASP A 16 13.33 -1.89 1.08
CA ASP A 16 13.92 -2.96 1.86
C ASP A 16 14.61 -3.95 0.92
N ALA A 17 15.81 -4.39 1.29
CA ALA A 17 16.59 -5.31 0.48
C ALA A 17 17.09 -6.49 1.33
N VAL A 18 16.95 -7.70 0.78
CA VAL A 18 17.47 -8.92 1.37
C VAL A 18 18.34 -9.61 0.32
N THR A 19 19.56 -9.94 0.68
CA THR A 19 20.52 -10.59 -0.21
C THR A 19 20.72 -12.04 0.21
N PHE A 20 20.67 -12.95 -0.76
CA PHE A 20 20.91 -14.38 -0.53
C PHE A 20 21.54 -15.01 -1.78
N GLU A 21 22.05 -16.23 -1.63
CA GLU A 21 22.64 -16.97 -2.73
C GLU A 21 21.73 -18.08 -3.19
N GLU A 22 21.71 -18.30 -4.51
CA GLU A 22 21.06 -19.47 -5.12
C GLU A 22 22.12 -20.29 -5.86
N LYS A 23 22.00 -21.60 -5.81
CA LYS A 23 22.93 -22.53 -6.47
C LYS A 23 22.15 -23.54 -7.31
N ASN A 24 22.65 -23.80 -8.52
CA ASN A 24 22.05 -24.77 -9.42
C ASN A 24 23.13 -25.28 -10.40
N ASN A 25 23.26 -26.61 -10.52
CA ASN A 25 24.20 -27.26 -11.45
C ASN A 25 25.64 -26.73 -11.32
N GLY A 26 26.11 -26.54 -10.09
CA GLY A 26 27.44 -26.03 -9.81
C GLY A 26 27.64 -24.55 -10.07
N LYS A 27 26.58 -23.85 -10.44
CA LYS A 27 26.57 -22.40 -10.64
C LYS A 27 26.00 -21.69 -9.44
N THR A 28 26.48 -20.49 -9.16
CA THR A 28 26.06 -19.67 -8.02
C THR A 28 25.66 -18.28 -8.49
N VAL A 29 24.60 -17.74 -7.91
CA VAL A 29 24.16 -16.38 -8.15
C VAL A 29 23.82 -15.72 -6.82
N LYS A 30 24.18 -14.45 -6.69
CA LYS A 30 23.80 -13.62 -5.54
C LYS A 30 22.56 -12.83 -5.94
N VAL A 31 21.49 -13.01 -5.19
CA VAL A 31 20.20 -12.37 -5.46
C VAL A 31 19.95 -11.28 -4.42
N THR A 32 19.57 -10.10 -4.88
CA THR A 32 19.10 -9.04 -4.00
C THR A 32 17.62 -8.83 -4.26
N ASP A 33 16.79 -9.29 -3.33
CA ASP A 33 15.33 -9.15 -3.38
C ASP A 33 14.97 -7.81 -2.74
N GLN A 34 14.31 -6.93 -3.49
CA GLN A 34 14.01 -5.58 -3.04
C GLN A 34 12.50 -5.36 -3.04
N THR A 35 12.01 -4.67 -2.02
CA THR A 35 10.61 -4.31 -1.88
C THR A 35 10.48 -2.82 -1.63
N GLN A 36 9.76 -2.16 -2.53
CA GLN A 36 9.39 -0.76 -2.38
C GLN A 36 8.05 -0.68 -1.65
N SER A 37 7.93 0.27 -0.72
CA SER A 37 6.66 0.49 -0.03
C SER A 37 6.45 1.94 0.34
N LYS A 38 5.20 2.36 0.31
CA LYS A 38 4.74 3.68 0.75
C LYS A 38 3.26 3.56 1.04
N SER A 39 2.80 4.19 2.11
CA SER A 39 1.37 4.15 2.43
C SER A 39 0.89 5.48 3.00
N MET A 40 -0.43 5.64 2.98
CA MET A 40 -1.13 6.79 3.55
C MET A 40 -2.36 6.29 4.27
N THR A 41 -2.59 6.81 5.47
CA THR A 41 -3.77 6.49 6.28
C THR A 41 -4.56 7.75 6.55
N ILE A 42 -5.88 7.65 6.35
CA ILE A 42 -6.83 8.71 6.69
C ILE A 42 -7.69 8.20 7.83
N LYS A 43 -7.78 8.96 8.91
CA LYS A 43 -8.66 8.69 10.03
C LYS A 43 -9.69 9.79 10.15
N GLY A 44 -10.91 9.41 10.49
CA GLY A 44 -11.98 10.37 10.64
C GLY A 44 -13.22 9.74 11.26
N GLN A 45 -14.32 10.39 11.06
CA GLN A 45 -15.61 9.91 11.58
C GLN A 45 -16.75 10.31 10.66
N ILE A 46 -17.77 9.46 10.62
CA ILE A 46 -19.03 9.73 9.96
C ILE A 46 -20.01 10.16 11.04
N GLU A 47 -20.55 11.37 10.90
CA GLU A 47 -21.50 11.93 11.84
C GLU A 47 -22.91 11.87 11.25
N TYR A 48 -23.83 11.26 11.96
CA TYR A 48 -25.22 11.19 11.58
C TYR A 48 -26.01 12.22 12.40
N TYR A 49 -26.62 13.16 11.72
CA TYR A 49 -27.39 14.22 12.36
C TYR A 49 -28.87 13.85 12.49
N ASP A 50 -29.44 14.27 13.60
CA ASP A 50 -30.89 14.36 13.73
C ASP A 50 -31.33 15.72 13.16
N ILE A 51 -31.95 15.70 12.00
CA ILE A 51 -32.33 16.93 11.28
C ILE A 51 -33.30 17.76 12.08
N ASP A 52 -34.24 17.13 12.80
CA ASP A 52 -35.25 17.81 13.57
C ASP A 52 -34.70 18.51 14.81
N LYS A 53 -33.68 17.91 15.43
CA LYS A 53 -33.09 18.43 16.68
C LYS A 53 -31.80 19.19 16.46
N GLY A 54 -31.23 19.12 15.26
CA GLY A 54 -30.02 19.88 14.91
C GLY A 54 -28.74 19.42 15.62
N HIS A 55 -28.69 18.21 16.16
CA HIS A 55 -27.50 17.69 16.83
C HIS A 55 -27.07 16.33 16.30
N ILE A 56 -25.83 15.97 16.63
CA ILE A 56 -25.24 14.68 16.20
C ILE A 56 -25.93 13.54 16.93
N ARG A 57 -26.48 12.59 16.15
CA ARG A 57 -27.17 11.42 16.68
C ARG A 57 -26.23 10.27 16.94
N THR A 58 -25.31 10.01 15.99
CA THR A 58 -24.40 8.87 16.04
C THR A 58 -23.08 9.25 15.37
N ILE A 59 -21.98 8.80 15.92
CA ILE A 59 -20.63 8.96 15.35
C ILE A 59 -20.05 7.59 15.11
N VAL A 60 -19.61 7.34 13.86
CA VAL A 60 -18.95 6.09 13.47
C VAL A 60 -17.52 6.42 13.05
N PRO A 61 -16.50 5.97 13.79
CA PRO A 61 -15.12 6.21 13.40
C PRO A 61 -14.75 5.35 12.18
N PHE A 62 -13.81 5.84 11.37
CA PHE A 62 -13.27 5.09 10.25
C PHE A 62 -11.76 5.29 10.12
N GLU A 63 -11.12 4.31 9.49
CA GLU A 63 -9.71 4.36 9.14
C GLU A 63 -9.54 3.71 7.77
N VAL A 64 -8.90 4.42 6.83
CA VAL A 64 -8.66 3.94 5.48
C VAL A 64 -7.19 4.08 5.16
N THR A 65 -6.57 3.01 4.68
CA THR A 65 -5.17 2.99 4.28
C THR A 65 -5.04 2.66 2.80
N SER A 66 -4.28 3.48 2.08
CA SER A 66 -3.86 3.22 0.71
C SER A 66 -2.37 2.89 0.73
N SER A 67 -1.99 1.80 0.08
CA SER A 67 -0.61 1.31 0.08
C SER A 67 -0.10 1.07 -1.32
N PHE A 68 1.16 1.44 -1.53
CA PHE A 68 1.94 1.04 -2.70
C PHE A 68 2.97 0.04 -2.26
N LYS A 69 3.05 -1.10 -2.95
CA LYS A 69 4.06 -2.13 -2.69
C LYS A 69 4.48 -2.76 -4.01
N HIS A 70 5.79 -2.82 -4.24
CA HIS A 70 6.34 -3.39 -5.45
C HIS A 70 7.60 -4.19 -5.11
N ASN A 71 7.68 -5.41 -5.63
CA ASN A 71 8.78 -6.32 -5.39
C ASN A 71 9.52 -6.58 -6.71
N PHE A 72 10.84 -6.48 -6.66
CA PHE A 72 11.70 -6.79 -7.80
C PHE A 72 13.02 -7.36 -7.28
N ALA A 73 13.85 -7.88 -8.17
CA ALA A 73 15.15 -8.42 -7.78
C ALA A 73 16.23 -8.06 -8.79
N THR A 74 17.46 -8.01 -8.30
CA THR A 74 18.67 -7.88 -9.10
C THR A 74 19.60 -9.05 -8.78
N ILE A 75 20.48 -9.40 -9.71
CA ILE A 75 21.41 -10.51 -9.50
C ILE A 75 22.85 -10.09 -9.83
N GLU A 76 23.78 -10.80 -9.17
CA GLU A 76 25.19 -10.73 -9.47
C GLU A 76 25.69 -12.17 -9.56
N GLY A 77 26.18 -12.56 -10.74
CA GLY A 77 26.64 -13.92 -11.01
C GLY A 77 25.86 -14.57 -12.14
N ASP A 78 25.72 -15.91 -12.08
CA ASP A 78 25.16 -16.70 -13.15
C ASP A 78 23.63 -16.79 -13.06
N ARG A 79 22.97 -16.23 -14.06
CA ARG A 79 21.50 -16.24 -14.15
C ARG A 79 20.92 -17.66 -14.17
N GLU A 80 21.66 -18.63 -14.69
CA GLU A 80 21.20 -20.03 -14.74
C GLU A 80 21.06 -20.67 -13.36
N ALA A 81 21.67 -20.08 -12.34
CA ALA A 81 21.51 -20.52 -10.96
C ALA A 81 20.23 -20.01 -10.30
N CYS A 82 19.46 -19.14 -10.96
CA CYS A 82 18.25 -18.56 -10.40
C CYS A 82 17.09 -19.56 -10.40
N SER A 83 16.30 -19.51 -9.32
CA SER A 83 15.01 -20.21 -9.26
C SER A 83 13.98 -19.55 -10.18
N GLU A 84 12.87 -20.24 -10.46
CA GLU A 84 11.78 -19.67 -11.26
C GLU A 84 11.21 -18.42 -10.63
N GLN A 85 11.08 -18.39 -9.30
CA GLN A 85 10.60 -17.22 -8.57
C GLN A 85 11.52 -16.02 -8.75
N THR A 86 12.84 -16.25 -8.66
CA THR A 86 13.83 -15.19 -8.88
C THR A 86 13.76 -14.67 -10.31
N LEU A 87 13.63 -15.56 -11.29
CA LEU A 87 13.50 -15.16 -12.70
C LEU A 87 12.27 -14.28 -12.94
N LEU A 88 11.17 -14.55 -12.27
CA LEU A 88 9.97 -13.71 -12.35
C LEU A 88 10.22 -12.32 -11.77
N LEU A 89 10.92 -12.23 -10.65
CA LEU A 89 11.27 -10.96 -10.03
C LEU A 89 12.26 -10.15 -10.87
N LEU A 90 13.12 -10.81 -11.63
CA LEU A 90 14.08 -10.14 -12.52
C LEU A 90 13.40 -9.44 -13.70
N LYS A 91 12.18 -9.83 -14.05
CA LYS A 91 11.39 -9.17 -15.09
C LYS A 91 10.83 -7.84 -14.59
N GLU A 92 10.73 -7.67 -13.28
CA GLU A 92 10.26 -6.44 -12.66
C GLU A 92 11.43 -5.47 -12.50
N LYS A 93 11.12 -4.19 -12.57
CA LYS A 93 12.10 -3.12 -12.39
C LYS A 93 11.66 -2.21 -11.27
N GLN A 94 12.63 -1.49 -10.71
CA GLN A 94 12.31 -0.44 -9.76
C GLN A 94 11.34 0.56 -10.40
N LEU A 95 10.25 0.86 -9.70
CA LEU A 95 9.25 1.82 -10.16
C LEU A 95 9.44 3.14 -9.43
N PRO A 96 9.01 4.27 -10.04
CA PRO A 96 8.92 5.50 -9.28
C PRO A 96 7.86 5.34 -8.20
N PHE A 97 8.12 5.88 -7.02
CA PHE A 97 7.10 5.89 -5.96
C PHE A 97 5.93 6.78 -6.37
N PRO A 98 4.68 6.37 -6.07
CA PRO A 98 3.55 7.25 -6.30
C PRO A 98 3.69 8.50 -5.44
N ASN A 99 3.21 9.63 -5.94
CA ASN A 99 3.21 10.85 -5.14
C ASN A 99 2.09 10.79 -4.08
N ASP A 100 2.12 11.73 -3.14
CA ASP A 100 1.14 11.77 -2.07
C ASP A 100 -0.28 11.94 -2.60
N ASP A 101 -0.45 12.71 -3.68
CA ASP A 101 -1.78 12.93 -4.28
C ASP A 101 -2.37 11.63 -4.84
N SER A 102 -1.55 10.78 -5.47
CA SER A 102 -2.02 9.48 -5.97
C SER A 102 -2.51 8.59 -4.85
N LEU A 103 -1.78 8.53 -3.73
CA LEU A 103 -2.19 7.75 -2.56
C LEU A 103 -3.44 8.35 -1.93
N LEU A 104 -3.56 9.66 -1.90
CA LEU A 104 -4.73 10.35 -1.37
C LEU A 104 -5.98 10.02 -2.19
N ILE A 105 -5.86 10.00 -3.52
CA ILE A 105 -6.97 9.65 -4.43
C ILE A 105 -7.41 8.21 -4.18
N ASP A 106 -6.48 7.28 -4.04
CA ASP A 106 -6.80 5.87 -3.76
C ASP A 106 -7.49 5.71 -2.40
N ALA A 107 -7.00 6.42 -1.38
CA ALA A 107 -7.63 6.42 -0.07
C ALA A 107 -9.03 7.03 -0.11
N ALA A 108 -9.24 8.07 -0.90
CA ALA A 108 -10.57 8.68 -1.08
C ALA A 108 -11.56 7.72 -1.74
N LYS A 109 -11.11 6.92 -2.71
CA LYS A 109 -11.94 5.89 -3.34
C LYS A 109 -12.36 4.82 -2.34
N GLU A 110 -11.44 4.36 -1.49
CA GLU A 110 -11.74 3.40 -0.43
C GLU A 110 -12.72 3.98 0.58
N LEU A 111 -12.55 5.26 0.93
CA LEU A 111 -13.45 5.95 1.83
C LEU A 111 -14.87 6.03 1.23
N ASN A 112 -15.01 6.35 -0.05
CA ASN A 112 -16.29 6.36 -0.73
C ASN A 112 -16.97 5.00 -0.69
N ASN A 113 -16.23 3.93 -0.92
CA ASN A 113 -16.76 2.57 -0.84
C ASN A 113 -17.25 2.24 0.57
N MET A 114 -16.50 2.64 1.58
CA MET A 114 -16.85 2.42 2.98
C MET A 114 -18.13 3.19 3.35
N ILE A 115 -18.24 4.44 2.95
CA ILE A 115 -19.42 5.27 3.19
C ILE A 115 -20.65 4.69 2.52
N THR A 116 -20.52 4.22 1.26
CA THR A 116 -21.60 3.60 0.52
C THR A 116 -22.11 2.37 1.26
N LYS A 117 -21.23 1.52 1.75
CA LYS A 117 -21.61 0.34 2.54
C LYS A 117 -22.32 0.72 3.82
N GLU A 118 -21.85 1.75 4.50
CA GLU A 118 -22.44 2.21 5.76
C GLU A 118 -23.87 2.73 5.55
N LEU A 119 -24.08 3.47 4.46
CA LEU A 119 -25.38 4.04 4.14
C LEU A 119 -26.41 3.02 3.65
N THR A 120 -25.97 1.87 3.17
CA THR A 120 -26.85 0.81 2.66
C THR A 120 -27.18 -0.29 3.67
N LYS A 121 -26.69 -0.17 4.87
CA LYS A 121 -27.00 -1.11 5.97
C LYS A 121 -28.42 -0.96 6.49
#